data_28b61902b311461c95cc88441cad9af0
#
_entry.id   28b61902b311461c95cc88441cad9af0
#
_cell.length_a   1.000
_cell.length_b   1.000
_cell.length_c   1.000
_cell.angle_alpha   90.00
_cell.angle_beta   90.00
_cell.angle_gamma   90.00
#
_symmetry.space_group_name_H-M   'P 1'
#
loop_
_entity.id
_entity.type
_entity.pdbx_description
1 polymer ?
#
loop_
_entity_poly.entity_id
_entity_poly.type
_entity_poly.pdbx_seq_one_letter_code
_entity_poly.pdbx_strand_id
1 'polypeptide(L)'
;VEYAPGEPKGTPWHPHRGFETVTYIIDGIFDHYDNHGGGGTISDGDTQWMTAGAGILHIETPPEHLVVSGGLFHGFQLWVNLPAAKKWSPPAYQDLRASDVALLSSADGGALLRVIAGEVAGHNGPGATQTPITLVHATLQPGSELRLPWNPAYNALAYVLNGFGTVGDEKHSIKTGQLVTYRDGDEIVIAADLTQESRAPTLDVLILGGLPIKEPVAWMGPFVMNTKTEVLKAFDDFQKGVLGVVPPDWSKAKRPVSRDGIGYKLSGDLKGVHGTPTTLQES
;
A
#
# COMPACT_ATOMS: atom_id res chain seq x y z
N VAL A 1 7.46 13.60 2.09
CA VAL A 1 7.59 14.81 2.92
C VAL A 1 8.84 14.67 3.78
N GLU A 2 9.67 15.72 3.84
CA GLU A 2 10.80 15.79 4.76
C GLU A 2 10.32 16.41 6.07
N TYR A 3 10.56 15.71 7.18
CA TYR A 3 10.18 16.16 8.51
C TYR A 3 11.37 16.74 9.27
N ALA A 4 11.17 17.83 9.98
CA ALA A 4 12.15 18.34 10.93
C ALA A 4 12.21 17.47 12.21
N PRO A 5 13.27 17.56 13.00
CA PRO A 5 13.36 16.87 14.29
C PRO A 5 12.14 17.16 15.19
N GLY A 6 11.55 16.11 15.75
CA GLY A 6 10.35 16.16 16.58
C GLY A 6 9.02 16.25 15.83
N GLU A 7 9.02 16.38 14.50
CA GLU A 7 7.80 16.41 13.70
C GLU A 7 7.22 15.01 13.37
N PRO A 8 8.02 13.96 13.12
CA PRO A 8 7.49 12.64 12.80
C PRO A 8 6.55 12.15 13.89
N LYS A 9 5.32 11.81 13.50
CA LYS A 9 4.28 11.33 14.40
C LYS A 9 3.68 10.06 13.86
N GLY A 10 3.38 9.13 14.78
CA GLY A 10 2.59 7.97 14.50
C GLY A 10 1.12 8.17 14.88
N THR A 11 0.38 7.08 14.87
CA THR A 11 -0.97 7.00 15.42
C THR A 11 -0.91 6.58 16.89
N PRO A 12 -1.89 6.94 17.73
CA PRO A 12 -2.10 6.25 18.99
C PRO A 12 -2.58 4.82 18.75
N TRP A 13 -2.62 4.00 19.80
CA TRP A 13 -3.32 2.72 19.75
C TRP A 13 -4.77 2.92 19.35
N HIS A 14 -5.19 2.22 18.30
CA HIS A 14 -6.54 2.33 17.75
C HIS A 14 -7.05 0.98 17.22
N PRO A 15 -8.38 0.77 17.21
CA PRO A 15 -8.97 -0.46 16.72
C PRO A 15 -9.24 -0.42 15.22
N HIS A 16 -9.36 -1.63 14.62
CA HIS A 16 -9.99 -1.82 13.32
C HIS A 16 -10.84 -3.08 13.32
N ARG A 17 -11.91 -3.12 12.51
CA ARG A 17 -12.72 -4.32 12.24
C ARG A 17 -13.35 -4.26 10.86
N GLY A 18 -13.37 -5.42 10.18
CA GLY A 18 -14.18 -5.66 8.99
C GLY A 18 -13.53 -5.30 7.67
N PHE A 19 -12.24 -4.96 7.66
CA PHE A 19 -11.49 -4.58 6.48
C PHE A 19 -10.00 -4.89 6.65
N GLU A 20 -9.19 -4.50 5.68
CA GLU A 20 -7.74 -4.62 5.69
C GLU A 20 -7.10 -3.24 5.55
N THR A 21 -5.97 -3.02 6.22
CA THR A 21 -5.09 -1.88 5.97
C THR A 21 -3.87 -2.34 5.21
N VAL A 22 -3.49 -1.59 4.17
CA VAL A 22 -2.33 -1.85 3.34
C VAL A 22 -1.44 -0.62 3.36
N THR A 23 -0.35 -0.71 4.10
CA THR A 23 0.62 0.39 4.24
C THR A 23 1.82 0.10 3.36
N TYR A 24 2.05 0.94 2.36
CA TYR A 24 3.22 0.86 1.46
C TYR A 24 4.13 2.04 1.71
N ILE A 25 5.39 1.78 1.99
CA ILE A 25 6.42 2.81 2.18
C ILE A 25 7.14 3.02 0.86
N ILE A 26 7.10 4.23 0.35
CA ILE A 26 7.85 4.64 -0.84
C ILE A 26 9.25 5.06 -0.42
N ASP A 27 9.33 5.93 0.61
CA ASP A 27 10.58 6.39 1.21
C ASP A 27 10.41 6.46 2.72
N GLY A 28 11.41 6.01 3.47
CA GLY A 28 11.46 6.11 4.91
C GLY A 28 11.23 4.79 5.63
N ILE A 29 10.86 4.86 6.89
CA ILE A 29 10.76 3.70 7.77
C ILE A 29 9.64 3.90 8.78
N PHE A 30 8.89 2.83 9.07
CA PHE A 30 7.77 2.84 9.98
C PHE A 30 7.68 1.55 10.79
N ASP A 31 7.44 1.67 12.09
CA ASP A 31 7.22 0.55 13.00
C ASP A 31 5.71 0.37 13.23
N HIS A 32 5.29 -0.87 13.36
CA HIS A 32 3.91 -1.21 13.73
C HIS A 32 3.90 -2.31 14.80
N TYR A 33 2.88 -2.30 15.65
CA TYR A 33 2.67 -3.30 16.69
C TYR A 33 1.18 -3.53 16.90
N ASP A 34 0.80 -4.75 17.27
CA ASP A 34 -0.57 -5.12 17.59
C ASP A 34 -0.73 -5.71 18.99
N ASN A 35 -1.98 -5.87 19.40
CA ASN A 35 -2.32 -6.42 20.70
C ASN A 35 -2.27 -7.96 20.77
N HIS A 36 -1.92 -8.64 19.69
CA HIS A 36 -1.72 -10.10 19.65
C HIS A 36 -0.24 -10.49 19.71
N GLY A 37 0.66 -9.50 19.83
CA GLY A 37 2.11 -9.70 19.87
C GLY A 37 2.76 -9.71 18.48
N GLY A 38 2.03 -9.32 17.46
CA GLY A 38 2.56 -9.02 16.13
C GLY A 38 3.22 -7.66 16.10
N GLY A 39 4.07 -7.46 15.11
CA GLY A 39 4.74 -6.19 14.87
C GLY A 39 5.95 -6.36 13.98
N GLY A 40 6.43 -5.26 13.45
CA GLY A 40 7.58 -5.23 12.56
C GLY A 40 7.95 -3.81 12.16
N THR A 41 8.99 -3.74 11.36
CA THR A 41 9.45 -2.51 10.72
C THR A 41 9.34 -2.70 9.22
N ILE A 42 8.74 -1.73 8.55
CA ILE A 42 8.68 -1.62 7.09
C ILE A 42 9.47 -0.41 6.63
N SER A 43 10.16 -0.53 5.51
CA SER A 43 11.01 0.51 4.95
C SER A 43 10.79 0.64 3.44
N ASP A 44 11.64 1.39 2.76
CA ASP A 44 11.54 1.70 1.33
C ASP A 44 11.14 0.51 0.47
N GLY A 45 9.99 0.60 -0.18
CA GLY A 45 9.42 -0.42 -1.05
C GLY A 45 8.70 -1.57 -0.33
N ASP A 46 8.75 -1.66 0.99
CA ASP A 46 8.05 -2.67 1.75
C ASP A 46 6.55 -2.35 1.86
N THR A 47 5.74 -3.40 1.99
CA THR A 47 4.31 -3.28 2.22
C THR A 47 3.91 -4.10 3.44
N GLN A 48 3.15 -3.50 4.36
CA GLN A 48 2.43 -4.22 5.39
C GLN A 48 0.98 -4.40 4.96
N TRP A 49 0.53 -5.64 4.90
CA TRP A 49 -0.86 -5.99 4.64
C TRP A 49 -1.47 -6.60 5.90
N MET A 50 -2.31 -5.83 6.59
CA MET A 50 -2.97 -6.26 7.82
C MET A 50 -4.45 -6.55 7.57
N THR A 51 -4.87 -7.78 7.75
CA THR A 51 -6.28 -8.14 7.83
C THR A 51 -6.77 -7.86 9.26
N ALA A 52 -7.59 -6.82 9.45
CA ALA A 52 -8.20 -6.56 10.76
C ALA A 52 -9.33 -7.56 11.09
N GLY A 53 -10.09 -7.98 10.09
CA GLY A 53 -11.09 -9.05 10.21
C GLY A 53 -12.05 -8.86 11.39
N ALA A 54 -12.05 -9.80 12.32
CA ALA A 54 -12.90 -9.79 13.52
C ALA A 54 -12.58 -8.68 14.52
N GLY A 55 -11.42 -8.05 14.39
CA GLY A 55 -11.02 -6.91 15.19
C GLY A 55 -9.61 -7.03 15.75
N ILE A 56 -8.89 -5.93 15.77
CA ILE A 56 -7.53 -5.79 16.24
C ILE A 56 -7.32 -4.41 16.83
N LEU A 57 -6.37 -4.29 17.77
CA LEU A 57 -5.80 -3.02 18.21
C LEU A 57 -4.37 -2.95 17.69
N HIS A 58 -4.00 -1.83 17.09
CA HIS A 58 -2.63 -1.63 16.65
C HIS A 58 -2.17 -0.19 16.83
N ILE A 59 -0.87 0.00 16.67
CA ILE A 59 -0.20 1.29 16.65
C ILE A 59 0.79 1.30 15.49
N GLU A 60 0.89 2.43 14.84
CA GLU A 60 1.86 2.70 13.78
C GLU A 60 2.67 3.92 14.19
N THR A 61 4.00 3.81 14.20
CA THR A 61 4.86 4.87 14.73
C THR A 61 6.20 4.94 13.99
N PRO A 62 6.71 6.15 13.74
CA PRO A 62 8.09 6.29 13.27
C PRO A 62 9.04 5.76 14.34
N PRO A 63 10.17 5.13 13.99
CA PRO A 63 11.18 4.73 14.95
C PRO A 63 11.81 5.96 15.63
N GLU A 64 12.30 5.78 16.85
CA GLU A 64 12.79 6.86 17.71
C GLU A 64 13.86 7.74 17.03
N HIS A 65 14.78 7.12 16.28
CA HIS A 65 15.83 7.89 15.60
C HIS A 65 15.24 8.86 14.57
N LEU A 66 14.17 8.48 13.85
CA LEU A 66 13.49 9.36 12.90
C LEU A 66 12.74 10.50 13.62
N VAL A 67 12.20 10.23 14.81
CA VAL A 67 11.59 11.28 15.64
C VAL A 67 12.64 12.28 16.10
N VAL A 68 13.82 11.81 16.50
CA VAL A 68 14.91 12.66 17.03
C VAL A 68 15.59 13.47 15.91
N SER A 69 15.91 12.83 14.78
CA SER A 69 16.67 13.48 13.72
C SER A 69 15.81 14.17 12.65
N GLY A 70 14.52 13.86 12.58
CA GLY A 70 13.73 14.13 11.39
C GLY A 70 14.16 13.23 10.22
N GLY A 71 13.66 13.50 9.04
CA GLY A 71 14.02 12.77 7.82
C GLY A 71 12.88 12.63 6.84
N LEU A 72 13.13 11.90 5.76
CA LEU A 72 12.17 11.65 4.70
C LEU A 72 11.18 10.56 5.11
N PHE A 73 9.91 10.82 4.91
CA PHE A 73 8.85 9.82 4.99
C PHE A 73 7.81 10.05 3.91
N HIS A 74 7.60 9.05 3.08
CA HIS A 74 6.59 9.05 2.02
C HIS A 74 5.99 7.66 1.91
N GLY A 75 4.73 7.56 2.19
CA GLY A 75 3.98 6.31 2.09
C GLY A 75 2.50 6.61 1.95
N PHE A 76 1.73 5.56 1.76
CA PHE A 76 0.27 5.65 1.78
C PHE A 76 -0.31 4.42 2.47
N GLN A 77 -1.53 4.57 2.95
CA GLN A 77 -2.31 3.47 3.49
C GLN A 77 -3.63 3.37 2.73
N LEU A 78 -3.91 2.16 2.24
CA LEU A 78 -5.21 1.83 1.67
C LEU A 78 -6.07 1.14 2.72
N TRP A 79 -7.36 1.41 2.69
CA TRP A 79 -8.36 0.61 3.37
C TRP A 79 -9.05 -0.24 2.33
N VAL A 80 -8.89 -1.55 2.46
CA VAL A 80 -9.42 -2.55 1.52
C VAL A 80 -10.56 -3.28 2.20
N ASN A 81 -11.77 -3.13 1.66
CA ASN A 81 -12.96 -3.75 2.24
C ASN A 81 -12.93 -5.27 2.11
N LEU A 82 -13.55 -5.95 3.05
CA LEU A 82 -13.78 -7.40 3.02
C LEU A 82 -15.24 -7.70 2.72
N PRO A 83 -15.53 -8.80 1.99
CA PRO A 83 -16.90 -9.30 1.87
C PRO A 83 -17.43 -9.78 3.22
N ALA A 84 -18.74 -9.79 3.42
CA ALA A 84 -19.40 -10.16 4.67
C ALA A 84 -18.88 -11.48 5.25
N ALA A 85 -18.67 -12.48 4.38
CA ALA A 85 -18.15 -13.80 4.77
C ALA A 85 -16.72 -13.75 5.35
N LYS A 86 -15.97 -12.68 5.12
CA LYS A 86 -14.57 -12.52 5.56
C LYS A 86 -14.38 -11.47 6.64
N LYS A 87 -15.39 -10.64 6.94
CA LYS A 87 -15.28 -9.59 7.97
C LYS A 87 -15.00 -10.11 9.38
N TRP A 88 -15.27 -11.37 9.64
CA TRP A 88 -15.03 -12.02 10.92
C TRP A 88 -13.83 -13.00 10.91
N SER A 89 -13.00 -12.94 9.86
CA SER A 89 -11.76 -13.72 9.80
C SER A 89 -10.83 -13.30 10.96
N PRO A 90 -10.01 -14.23 11.48
CA PRO A 90 -8.98 -13.86 12.45
C PRO A 90 -8.06 -12.77 11.90
N PRO A 91 -7.59 -11.84 12.74
CA PRO A 91 -6.55 -10.89 12.37
C PRO A 91 -5.29 -11.58 11.85
N ALA A 92 -4.66 -11.01 10.84
CA ALA A 92 -3.45 -11.55 10.23
C ALA A 92 -2.58 -10.45 9.64
N TYR A 93 -1.27 -10.72 9.51
CA TYR A 93 -0.30 -9.84 8.87
C TYR A 93 0.47 -10.55 7.77
N GLN A 94 0.85 -9.76 6.78
CA GLN A 94 1.82 -10.12 5.76
C GLN A 94 2.80 -8.94 5.66
N ASP A 95 4.08 -9.20 5.94
CA ASP A 95 5.17 -8.26 5.66
C ASP A 95 5.74 -8.63 4.29
N LEU A 96 5.36 -7.84 3.28
CA LEU A 96 5.80 -8.01 1.91
C LEU A 96 7.06 -7.17 1.71
N ARG A 97 8.20 -7.83 1.54
CA ARG A 97 9.47 -7.14 1.36
C ARG A 97 9.62 -6.64 -0.07
N ALA A 98 10.27 -5.50 -0.22
CA ALA A 98 10.59 -4.95 -1.54
C ALA A 98 11.35 -5.95 -2.43
N SER A 99 12.19 -6.82 -1.83
CA SER A 99 12.92 -7.89 -2.52
C SER A 99 12.04 -8.99 -3.09
N ASP A 100 10.83 -9.17 -2.55
CA ASP A 100 9.90 -10.24 -2.95
C ASP A 100 8.90 -9.77 -4.00
N VAL A 101 8.84 -8.46 -4.24
CA VAL A 101 7.93 -7.84 -5.20
C VAL A 101 8.39 -8.17 -6.62
N ALA A 102 7.47 -8.64 -7.47
CA ALA A 102 7.78 -8.89 -8.87
C ALA A 102 8.04 -7.57 -9.61
N LEU A 103 9.20 -7.51 -10.27
CA LEU A 103 9.63 -6.35 -11.07
C LEU A 103 9.48 -6.68 -12.56
N LEU A 104 8.69 -5.86 -13.25
CA LEU A 104 8.48 -5.96 -14.69
C LEU A 104 8.91 -4.65 -15.35
N SER A 105 9.42 -4.72 -16.57
CA SER A 105 9.65 -3.54 -17.40
C SER A 105 8.86 -3.65 -18.69
N SER A 106 8.40 -2.51 -19.23
CA SER A 106 7.86 -2.46 -20.58
C SER A 106 8.91 -2.88 -21.61
N ALA A 107 8.47 -3.32 -22.80
CA ALA A 107 9.36 -3.82 -23.85
C ALA A 107 10.39 -2.76 -24.30
N ASP A 108 10.01 -1.49 -24.29
CA ASP A 108 10.88 -0.35 -24.60
C ASP A 108 11.75 0.11 -23.43
N GLY A 109 11.58 -0.48 -22.22
CA GLY A 109 12.25 -0.09 -20.99
C GLY A 109 11.77 1.23 -20.38
N GLY A 110 10.72 1.83 -20.95
CA GLY A 110 10.20 3.13 -20.52
C GLY A 110 9.35 3.10 -19.26
N ALA A 111 8.86 1.93 -18.84
CA ALA A 111 8.09 1.77 -17.61
C ALA A 111 8.66 0.63 -16.75
N LEU A 112 8.70 0.87 -15.43
CA LEU A 112 9.02 -0.13 -14.41
C LEU A 112 7.79 -0.34 -13.52
N LEU A 113 7.37 -1.60 -13.37
CA LEU A 113 6.22 -1.99 -12.57
C LEU A 113 6.67 -2.84 -11.38
N ARG A 114 6.19 -2.49 -10.20
CA ARG A 114 6.34 -3.27 -8.96
C ARG A 114 4.98 -3.87 -8.66
N VAL A 115 4.84 -5.19 -8.88
CA VAL A 115 3.59 -5.92 -8.65
C VAL A 115 3.54 -6.34 -7.18
N ILE A 116 2.81 -5.59 -6.37
CA ILE A 116 2.70 -5.81 -4.91
C ILE A 116 1.70 -6.93 -4.62
N ALA A 117 0.58 -6.95 -5.32
CA ALA A 117 -0.45 -7.98 -5.17
C ALA A 117 -1.18 -8.22 -6.50
N GLY A 118 -1.75 -9.43 -6.64
CA GLY A 118 -2.44 -9.84 -7.86
C GLY A 118 -1.48 -10.26 -8.97
N GLU A 119 -2.02 -10.43 -10.16
CA GLU A 119 -1.29 -10.87 -11.34
C GLU A 119 -1.22 -9.76 -12.39
N VAL A 120 -0.06 -9.62 -13.00
CA VAL A 120 0.20 -8.73 -14.15
C VAL A 120 1.05 -9.48 -15.16
N ALA A 121 0.55 -9.64 -16.39
CA ALA A 121 1.26 -10.31 -17.49
C ALA A 121 1.88 -11.67 -17.09
N GLY A 122 1.14 -12.50 -16.36
CA GLY A 122 1.59 -13.82 -15.91
C GLY A 122 2.52 -13.82 -14.69
N HIS A 123 2.77 -12.65 -14.08
CA HIS A 123 3.62 -12.51 -12.89
C HIS A 123 2.78 -12.11 -11.69
N ASN A 124 2.96 -12.86 -10.59
CA ASN A 124 2.22 -12.62 -9.35
C ASN A 124 3.01 -11.77 -8.37
N GLY A 125 2.34 -10.80 -7.77
CA GLY A 125 2.86 -10.12 -6.59
C GLY A 125 2.80 -11.02 -5.34
N PRO A 126 3.61 -10.75 -4.31
CA PRO A 126 3.68 -11.56 -3.09
C PRO A 126 2.44 -11.46 -2.19
N GLY A 127 1.64 -10.41 -2.34
CA GLY A 127 0.48 -10.15 -1.48
C GLY A 127 -0.64 -11.16 -1.68
N ALA A 128 -0.96 -11.94 -0.65
CA ALA A 128 -2.12 -12.82 -0.63
C ALA A 128 -3.37 -12.04 -0.21
N THR A 129 -4.37 -11.96 -1.07
CA THR A 129 -5.57 -11.14 -0.87
C THR A 129 -6.80 -11.98 -0.54
N GLN A 130 -7.70 -11.45 0.28
CA GLN A 130 -8.98 -12.10 0.63
C GLN A 130 -10.00 -12.06 -0.51
N THR A 131 -9.85 -11.12 -1.41
CA THR A 131 -10.61 -10.95 -2.65
C THR A 131 -9.63 -10.71 -3.80
N PRO A 132 -9.99 -11.05 -5.05
CA PRO A 132 -9.12 -10.77 -6.19
C PRO A 132 -8.85 -9.27 -6.32
N ILE A 133 -7.60 -8.86 -6.13
CA ILE A 133 -7.11 -7.47 -6.16
C ILE A 133 -5.78 -7.45 -6.88
N THR A 134 -5.56 -6.41 -7.68
CA THR A 134 -4.26 -6.08 -8.27
C THR A 134 -3.80 -4.72 -7.72
N LEU A 135 -2.57 -4.67 -7.23
CA LEU A 135 -1.90 -3.45 -6.74
C LEU A 135 -0.50 -3.37 -7.34
N VAL A 136 -0.27 -2.31 -8.10
CA VAL A 136 0.98 -2.06 -8.82
C VAL A 136 1.45 -0.63 -8.56
N HIS A 137 2.75 -0.45 -8.31
CA HIS A 137 3.40 0.85 -8.40
C HIS A 137 4.17 0.91 -9.73
N ALA A 138 3.75 1.81 -10.62
CA ALA A 138 4.36 2.02 -11.93
C ALA A 138 5.15 3.33 -11.95
N THR A 139 6.40 3.26 -12.45
CA THR A 139 7.28 4.41 -12.68
C THR A 139 7.52 4.52 -14.18
N LEU A 140 7.10 5.61 -14.81
CA LEU A 140 7.23 5.85 -16.25
C LEU A 140 8.26 6.94 -16.52
N GLN A 141 9.18 6.67 -17.45
CA GLN A 141 10.13 7.67 -17.95
C GLN A 141 9.41 8.74 -18.79
N PRO A 142 9.94 9.96 -18.89
CA PRO A 142 9.36 11.00 -19.73
C PRO A 142 9.13 10.53 -21.17
N GLY A 143 7.90 10.74 -21.67
CA GLY A 143 7.50 10.35 -23.02
C GLY A 143 7.14 8.88 -23.23
N SER A 144 7.24 8.05 -22.16
CA SER A 144 6.87 6.63 -22.26
C SER A 144 5.36 6.45 -22.12
N GLU A 145 4.85 5.39 -22.74
CA GLU A 145 3.47 4.92 -22.62
C GLU A 145 3.45 3.50 -22.07
N LEU A 146 2.62 3.27 -21.07
CA LEU A 146 2.32 1.95 -20.50
C LEU A 146 0.92 1.53 -20.97
N ARG A 147 0.84 0.36 -21.60
CA ARG A 147 -0.41 -0.35 -21.86
C ARG A 147 -0.41 -1.62 -21.04
N LEU A 148 -1.34 -1.69 -20.10
CA LEU A 148 -1.41 -2.77 -19.14
C LEU A 148 -2.72 -3.54 -19.33
N PRO A 149 -2.68 -4.81 -19.80
CA PRO A 149 -3.88 -5.65 -19.87
C PRO A 149 -4.55 -5.72 -18.50
N TRP A 150 -5.85 -5.56 -18.46
CA TRP A 150 -6.63 -5.51 -17.23
C TRP A 150 -7.84 -6.44 -17.31
N ASN A 151 -8.13 -7.11 -16.20
CA ASN A 151 -9.29 -7.99 -16.14
C ASN A 151 -10.58 -7.14 -16.24
N PRO A 152 -11.42 -7.32 -17.28
CA PRO A 152 -12.62 -6.50 -17.46
C PRO A 152 -13.68 -6.67 -16.38
N ALA A 153 -13.58 -7.71 -15.54
CA ALA A 153 -14.46 -7.88 -14.39
C ALA A 153 -14.02 -7.04 -13.17
N TYR A 154 -12.83 -6.43 -13.20
CA TYR A 154 -12.31 -5.65 -12.09
C TYR A 154 -12.60 -4.16 -12.28
N ASN A 155 -12.94 -3.49 -11.19
CA ASN A 155 -12.80 -2.03 -11.16
C ASN A 155 -11.31 -1.69 -11.31
N ALA A 156 -11.04 -0.51 -11.89
CA ALA A 156 -9.68 0.00 -12.03
C ALA A 156 -9.62 1.47 -11.63
N LEU A 157 -8.56 1.82 -10.93
CA LEU A 157 -8.24 3.21 -10.60
C LEU A 157 -6.72 3.41 -10.58
N ALA A 158 -6.30 4.65 -10.81
CA ALA A 158 -4.92 5.07 -10.74
C ALA A 158 -4.80 6.32 -9.87
N TYR A 159 -3.82 6.34 -8.96
CA TYR A 159 -3.49 7.52 -8.17
C TYR A 159 -2.11 8.02 -8.54
N VAL A 160 -2.02 9.28 -8.95
CA VAL A 160 -0.76 9.90 -9.35
C VAL A 160 0.02 10.36 -8.11
N LEU A 161 1.08 9.63 -7.80
CA LEU A 161 1.98 9.95 -6.69
C LEU A 161 2.82 11.17 -7.02
N ASN A 162 3.30 11.24 -8.27
CA ASN A 162 4.22 12.25 -8.71
C ASN A 162 4.21 12.39 -10.23
N GLY A 163 4.45 13.62 -10.75
CA GLY A 163 4.63 13.87 -12.16
C GLY A 163 3.36 14.27 -12.90
N PHE A 164 3.48 14.31 -14.23
CA PHE A 164 2.46 14.72 -15.19
C PHE A 164 2.34 13.70 -16.32
N GLY A 165 1.15 13.53 -16.85
CA GLY A 165 0.91 12.62 -17.94
C GLY A 165 -0.52 12.61 -18.42
N THR A 166 -0.88 11.55 -19.10
CA THR A 166 -2.24 11.32 -19.60
C THR A 166 -2.71 9.90 -19.34
N VAL A 167 -4.02 9.69 -19.31
CA VAL A 167 -4.66 8.38 -19.18
C VAL A 167 -5.70 8.15 -20.26
N GLY A 168 -5.85 6.87 -20.64
CA GLY A 168 -6.78 6.41 -21.66
C GLY A 168 -6.39 6.84 -23.08
N ASP A 169 -7.07 6.26 -24.06
CA ASP A 169 -6.83 6.59 -25.48
C ASP A 169 -7.23 8.05 -25.83
N GLU A 170 -8.17 8.63 -25.07
CA GLU A 170 -8.55 10.04 -25.19
C GLU A 170 -7.53 11.01 -24.59
N LYS A 171 -6.47 10.51 -23.97
CA LYS A 171 -5.35 11.27 -23.39
C LYS A 171 -5.80 12.35 -22.39
N HIS A 172 -6.65 11.97 -21.44
CA HIS A 172 -7.03 12.88 -20.36
C HIS A 172 -5.83 13.21 -19.48
N SER A 173 -5.54 14.49 -19.33
CA SER A 173 -4.37 14.95 -18.54
C SER A 173 -4.51 14.60 -17.06
N ILE A 174 -3.41 14.14 -16.47
CA ILE A 174 -3.27 13.82 -15.05
C ILE A 174 -2.03 14.47 -14.45
N LYS A 175 -2.07 14.71 -13.14
CA LYS A 175 -0.95 15.25 -12.37
C LYS A 175 -0.96 14.76 -10.93
N THR A 176 0.17 14.98 -10.26
CA THR A 176 0.36 14.68 -8.83
C THR A 176 -0.88 14.97 -7.98
N GLY A 177 -1.28 14.00 -7.16
CA GLY A 177 -2.40 14.07 -6.22
C GLY A 177 -3.78 13.79 -6.84
N GLN A 178 -3.86 13.47 -8.13
CA GLN A 178 -5.13 13.12 -8.76
C GLN A 178 -5.41 11.62 -8.70
N LEU A 179 -6.67 11.30 -8.44
CA LEU A 179 -7.23 9.96 -8.55
C LEU A 179 -8.04 9.86 -9.85
N VAL A 180 -7.73 8.83 -10.63
CA VAL A 180 -8.45 8.46 -11.85
C VAL A 180 -9.26 7.21 -11.58
N THR A 181 -10.50 7.17 -12.04
CA THR A 181 -11.32 5.96 -12.10
C THR A 181 -11.57 5.61 -13.57
N TYR A 182 -11.25 4.38 -13.93
CA TYR A 182 -11.49 3.89 -15.28
C TYR A 182 -12.93 3.36 -15.42
N ARG A 183 -13.44 3.41 -16.62
CA ARG A 183 -14.70 2.74 -17.01
C ARG A 183 -14.40 1.29 -17.36
N ASP A 184 -15.44 0.56 -17.76
CA ASP A 184 -15.32 -0.81 -18.24
C ASP A 184 -14.33 -0.88 -19.43
N GLY A 185 -13.45 -1.84 -19.39
CA GLY A 185 -12.40 -2.05 -20.39
C GLY A 185 -11.49 -3.21 -20.00
N ASP A 186 -10.62 -3.57 -20.90
CA ASP A 186 -9.66 -4.67 -20.77
C ASP A 186 -8.18 -4.20 -20.77
N GLU A 187 -7.98 -2.87 -20.77
CA GLU A 187 -6.65 -2.27 -20.74
C GLU A 187 -6.62 -0.98 -19.93
N ILE A 188 -5.52 -0.73 -19.25
CA ILE A 188 -5.17 0.54 -18.63
C ILE A 188 -4.08 1.20 -19.45
N VAL A 189 -4.32 2.42 -19.92
CA VAL A 189 -3.36 3.22 -20.69
C VAL A 189 -2.91 4.42 -19.84
N ILE A 190 -1.60 4.58 -19.65
CA ILE A 190 -0.98 5.70 -18.94
C ILE A 190 0.24 6.14 -19.73
N ALA A 191 0.37 7.42 -20.00
CA ALA A 191 1.54 7.99 -20.66
C ALA A 191 2.14 9.13 -19.83
N ALA A 192 3.46 9.15 -19.72
CA ALA A 192 4.19 10.24 -19.08
C ALA A 192 4.44 11.38 -20.06
N ASP A 193 4.25 12.63 -19.62
CA ASP A 193 4.62 13.78 -20.42
C ASP A 193 6.14 13.81 -20.68
N LEU A 194 6.54 14.39 -21.82
CA LEU A 194 7.96 14.57 -22.18
C LEU A 194 8.72 15.44 -21.17
N THR A 195 8.00 16.38 -20.55
CA THR A 195 8.56 17.30 -19.57
C THR A 195 7.97 17.02 -18.20
N GLN A 196 8.83 16.72 -17.24
CA GLN A 196 8.50 16.51 -15.84
C GLN A 196 9.12 17.62 -14.98
N GLU A 197 8.71 17.75 -13.73
CA GLU A 197 9.36 18.65 -12.79
C GLU A 197 10.75 18.15 -12.40
N SER A 198 11.69 19.06 -12.14
CA SER A 198 13.09 18.70 -11.83
C SER A 198 13.25 17.84 -10.57
N ARG A 199 12.30 17.94 -9.62
CA ARG A 199 12.28 17.13 -8.38
C ARG A 199 11.54 15.81 -8.56
N ALA A 200 10.88 15.62 -9.68
CA ALA A 200 10.04 14.51 -10.03
C ALA A 200 10.28 14.16 -11.51
N PRO A 201 11.42 13.53 -11.82
CA PRO A 201 11.83 13.31 -13.20
C PRO A 201 11.01 12.23 -13.91
N THR A 202 10.10 11.55 -13.21
CA THR A 202 9.26 10.45 -13.72
C THR A 202 7.79 10.70 -13.38
N LEU A 203 6.90 10.01 -14.07
CA LEU A 203 5.53 9.85 -13.66
C LEU A 203 5.41 8.59 -12.80
N ASP A 204 5.06 8.75 -11.51
CA ASP A 204 4.84 7.64 -10.59
C ASP A 204 3.35 7.51 -10.28
N VAL A 205 2.82 6.30 -10.48
CA VAL A 205 1.39 6.01 -10.37
C VAL A 205 1.16 4.71 -9.61
N LEU A 206 0.21 4.74 -8.67
CA LEU A 206 -0.38 3.52 -8.14
C LEU A 206 -1.54 3.11 -9.01
N ILE A 207 -1.49 1.89 -9.52
CA ILE A 207 -2.57 1.26 -10.27
C ILE A 207 -3.18 0.20 -9.38
N LEU A 208 -4.46 0.30 -9.14
CA LEU A 208 -5.14 -0.64 -8.25
C LEU A 208 -6.57 -0.90 -8.69
N GLY A 209 -7.05 -2.06 -8.32
CA GLY A 209 -8.42 -2.47 -8.56
C GLY A 209 -8.64 -3.92 -8.21
N GLY A 210 -9.83 -4.40 -8.47
CA GLY A 210 -10.19 -5.76 -8.13
C GLY A 210 -11.66 -6.06 -8.38
N LEU A 211 -12.03 -7.30 -8.10
CA LEU A 211 -13.39 -7.77 -8.27
C LEU A 211 -14.33 -7.02 -7.31
N PRO A 212 -15.38 -6.32 -7.80
CA PRO A 212 -16.31 -5.60 -6.95
C PRO A 212 -17.05 -6.53 -5.99
N ILE A 213 -17.05 -6.20 -4.69
CA ILE A 213 -17.72 -6.99 -3.65
C ILE A 213 -19.25 -6.93 -3.81
N LYS A 214 -19.79 -5.79 -4.23
CA LYS A 214 -21.24 -5.56 -4.46
C LYS A 214 -22.14 -5.86 -3.25
N GLU A 215 -21.62 -5.64 -2.05
CA GLU A 215 -22.36 -5.76 -0.80
C GLU A 215 -22.58 -4.39 -0.15
N PRO A 216 -23.58 -4.23 0.72
CA PRO A 216 -23.76 -3.00 1.48
C PRO A 216 -22.53 -2.66 2.32
N VAL A 217 -22.22 -1.37 2.43
CA VAL A 217 -21.14 -0.85 3.26
C VAL A 217 -21.70 0.08 4.32
N ALA A 218 -21.43 -0.23 5.58
CA ALA A 218 -21.68 0.64 6.73
C ALA A 218 -20.33 1.00 7.36
N TRP A 219 -19.94 2.26 7.23
CA TRP A 219 -18.66 2.76 7.73
C TRP A 219 -18.89 3.85 8.77
N MET A 220 -18.21 3.74 9.91
CA MET A 220 -18.15 4.80 10.92
C MET A 220 -16.82 4.66 11.70
N GLY A 221 -15.99 5.73 11.67
CA GLY A 221 -14.68 5.73 12.31
C GLY A 221 -13.80 4.56 11.84
N PRO A 222 -13.22 3.75 12.76
CA PRO A 222 -12.28 2.71 12.44
C PRO A 222 -12.92 1.36 12.07
N PHE A 223 -14.24 1.32 11.80
CA PHE A 223 -14.99 0.10 11.55
C PHE A 223 -15.74 0.16 10.22
N VAL A 224 -15.59 -0.90 9.41
CA VAL A 224 -16.25 -1.05 8.12
C VAL A 224 -16.99 -2.39 8.09
N MET A 225 -18.30 -2.34 8.21
CA MET A 225 -19.18 -3.52 8.28
C MET A 225 -20.20 -3.49 7.15
N ASN A 226 -21.18 -4.40 7.15
CA ASN A 226 -22.26 -4.41 6.16
C ASN A 226 -23.52 -3.66 6.64
N THR A 227 -23.71 -3.52 7.96
CA THR A 227 -24.87 -2.86 8.54
C THR A 227 -24.49 -1.89 9.63
N LYS A 228 -25.33 -0.87 9.87
CA LYS A 228 -25.18 0.07 10.98
C LYS A 228 -25.17 -0.64 12.35
N THR A 229 -25.97 -1.69 12.51
CA THR A 229 -26.02 -2.48 13.74
C THR A 229 -24.68 -3.15 14.02
N GLU A 230 -24.03 -3.70 13.01
CA GLU A 230 -22.70 -4.32 13.15
C GLU A 230 -21.63 -3.28 13.49
N VAL A 231 -21.69 -2.08 12.90
CA VAL A 231 -20.77 -1.00 13.26
C VAL A 231 -20.96 -0.57 14.72
N LEU A 232 -22.20 -0.37 15.17
CA LEU A 232 -22.47 -0.03 16.56
C LEU A 232 -22.02 -1.14 17.53
N LYS A 233 -22.20 -2.40 17.13
CA LYS A 233 -21.65 -3.54 17.87
C LYS A 233 -20.13 -3.50 17.94
N ALA A 234 -19.44 -3.11 16.87
CA ALA A 234 -17.98 -3.00 16.88
C ALA A 234 -17.48 -1.95 17.88
N PHE A 235 -18.18 -0.81 18.01
CA PHE A 235 -17.88 0.18 19.06
C PHE A 235 -18.14 -0.37 20.47
N ASP A 236 -19.25 -1.03 20.70
CA ASP A 236 -19.59 -1.64 21.99
C ASP A 236 -18.55 -2.72 22.37
N ASP A 237 -18.20 -3.59 21.43
CA ASP A 237 -17.17 -4.62 21.61
C ASP A 237 -15.80 -4.00 21.94
N PHE A 238 -15.43 -2.92 21.26
CA PHE A 238 -14.18 -2.20 21.56
C PHE A 238 -14.19 -1.62 22.97
N GLN A 239 -15.26 -0.93 23.37
CA GLN A 239 -15.42 -0.36 24.72
C GLN A 239 -15.39 -1.42 25.82
N LYS A 240 -15.88 -2.63 25.53
CA LYS A 240 -15.88 -3.78 26.46
C LYS A 240 -14.58 -4.57 26.44
N GLY A 241 -13.59 -4.18 25.63
CA GLY A 241 -12.30 -4.88 25.52
C GLY A 241 -12.38 -6.21 24.77
N VAL A 242 -13.46 -6.48 24.00
CA VAL A 242 -13.62 -7.71 23.22
C VAL A 242 -12.57 -7.81 22.10
N LEU A 243 -12.10 -6.68 21.56
CA LEU A 243 -11.03 -6.62 20.56
C LEU A 243 -9.63 -6.81 21.18
N GLY A 244 -9.57 -7.10 22.48
CA GLY A 244 -8.35 -7.17 23.26
C GLY A 244 -8.01 -5.83 23.94
N VAL A 245 -6.85 -5.81 24.57
CA VAL A 245 -6.34 -4.64 25.29
C VAL A 245 -4.92 -4.33 24.83
N VAL A 246 -4.52 -3.09 25.01
CA VAL A 246 -3.14 -2.67 24.74
C VAL A 246 -2.20 -3.43 25.70
N PRO A 247 -1.17 -4.12 25.20
CA PRO A 247 -0.22 -4.82 26.05
C PRO A 247 0.46 -3.85 27.04
N PRO A 248 0.54 -4.16 28.34
CA PRO A 248 1.05 -3.23 29.35
C PRO A 248 2.52 -2.85 29.15
N ASP A 249 3.28 -3.71 28.50
CA ASP A 249 4.72 -3.53 28.25
C ASP A 249 5.05 -3.30 26.75
N TRP A 250 4.08 -2.87 25.95
CA TRP A 250 4.30 -2.67 24.51
C TRP A 250 5.50 -1.74 24.21
N SER A 251 5.70 -0.72 25.02
CA SER A 251 6.84 0.21 24.90
C SER A 251 8.20 -0.41 25.26
N LYS A 252 8.18 -1.55 25.95
CA LYS A 252 9.35 -2.34 26.33
C LYS A 252 9.52 -3.58 25.45
N ALA A 253 8.54 -3.91 24.59
CA ALA A 253 8.68 -4.99 23.65
C ALA A 253 9.96 -4.73 22.84
N LYS A 254 10.86 -5.71 22.82
CA LYS A 254 12.06 -5.63 21.99
C LYS A 254 11.58 -5.37 20.59
N ARG A 255 11.88 -4.18 20.05
CA ARG A 255 11.64 -3.87 18.65
C ARG A 255 12.16 -5.05 17.84
N PRO A 256 11.39 -5.62 16.92
CA PRO A 256 11.92 -6.69 16.08
C PRO A 256 13.19 -6.15 15.44
N VAL A 257 14.32 -6.73 15.79
CA VAL A 257 15.56 -6.50 15.06
C VAL A 257 15.28 -7.12 13.71
N SER A 258 15.38 -6.33 12.63
CA SER A 258 15.37 -6.86 11.28
C SER A 258 16.18 -8.15 11.28
N ARG A 259 15.63 -9.26 10.77
CA ARG A 259 16.31 -10.56 10.76
C ARG A 259 17.69 -10.53 10.10
N ASP A 260 17.98 -9.48 9.37
CA ASP A 260 19.15 -9.44 8.48
C ASP A 260 20.35 -8.66 9.04
N GLY A 261 20.28 -8.14 10.26
CA GLY A 261 21.46 -7.52 10.92
C GLY A 261 22.15 -6.40 10.10
N ILE A 262 21.46 -5.86 9.11
CA ILE A 262 22.02 -4.85 8.21
C ILE A 262 21.96 -3.51 8.92
N GLY A 263 23.13 -3.08 9.40
CA GLY A 263 23.31 -1.73 9.90
C GLY A 263 22.91 -0.71 8.82
N TYR A 264 22.02 0.20 9.18
CA TYR A 264 21.55 1.26 8.30
C TYR A 264 22.72 2.06 7.75
N LYS A 265 23.00 1.94 6.47
CA LYS A 265 23.81 2.91 5.74
C LYS A 265 22.88 4.01 5.25
N LEU A 266 23.01 5.18 5.84
CA LEU A 266 22.48 6.42 5.29
C LEU A 266 23.21 6.68 3.95
N SER A 267 22.69 6.21 2.86
CA SER A 267 23.13 6.59 1.53
C SER A 267 21.91 6.78 0.65
N GLY A 268 21.74 8.01 0.16
CA GLY A 268 20.69 8.41 -0.77
C GLY A 268 20.85 7.83 -2.19
N ASP A 269 21.21 6.58 -2.30
CA ASP A 269 21.26 5.84 -3.55
C ASP A 269 20.14 4.81 -3.56
N LEU A 270 19.22 4.93 -4.50
CA LEU A 270 18.17 3.96 -4.88
C LEU A 270 18.77 2.61 -5.35
N LYS A 271 19.63 2.01 -4.55
CA LYS A 271 20.29 0.72 -4.84
C LYS A 271 19.82 -0.38 -3.89
N GLY A 272 18.54 -0.55 -3.75
CA GLY A 272 17.95 -1.61 -2.90
C GLY A 272 17.14 -2.66 -3.64
N VAL A 273 16.98 -2.55 -4.94
CA VAL A 273 16.22 -3.53 -5.73
C VAL A 273 17.19 -4.49 -6.38
N HIS A 274 17.51 -5.60 -5.71
CA HIS A 274 18.33 -6.68 -6.22
C HIS A 274 17.51 -7.61 -7.12
N GLY A 275 17.26 -7.23 -8.36
CA GLY A 275 16.65 -8.06 -9.38
C GLY A 275 16.68 -7.34 -10.72
N THR A 276 17.04 -8.05 -11.78
CA THR A 276 16.84 -7.52 -13.13
C THR A 276 15.36 -7.60 -13.45
N PRO A 277 14.70 -6.49 -13.85
CA PRO A 277 13.28 -6.53 -14.21
C PRO A 277 13.04 -7.54 -15.35
N THR A 278 11.94 -8.27 -15.26
CA THR A 278 11.47 -9.10 -16.37
C THR A 278 10.76 -8.23 -17.39
N THR A 279 11.14 -8.35 -18.66
CA THR A 279 10.54 -7.55 -19.75
C THR A 279 9.18 -8.10 -20.10
N LEU A 280 8.17 -7.24 -20.17
CA LEU A 280 6.84 -7.56 -20.70
C LEU A 280 6.97 -7.82 -22.21
N GLN A 281 6.50 -8.98 -22.66
CA GLN A 281 6.39 -9.25 -24.10
C GLN A 281 5.13 -8.60 -24.63
N GLU A 282 5.23 -7.99 -25.81
CA GLU A 282 4.05 -7.52 -26.55
C GLU A 282 3.21 -8.74 -26.93
N SER A 283 1.95 -8.77 -26.49
CA SER A 283 0.98 -9.80 -26.82
C SER A 283 0.12 -9.42 -28.01
#